data_6ebc26f77819bb10b450f272aaf7e576
#
_entry.id   6ebc26f77819bb10b450f272aaf7e576
#
_cell.length_a   1.000
_cell.length_b   1.000
_cell.length_c   1.000
_cell.angle_alpha   90.00
_cell.angle_beta   90.00
_cell.angle_gamma   90.00
#
_symmetry.space_group_name_H-M   'P 1'
#
loop_
_entity.id
_entity.type
_entity.pdbx_description
1 polymer ?
#
loop_
_entity_poly.entity_id
_entity_poly.type
_entity_poly.pdbx_seq_one_letter_code
_entity_poly.pdbx_strand_id
1 'polypeptide(L)'
;LMMLLAGIAWGFYSIAAKTMQHALTNTLSNFILATPLVAVFFLWHLPESFITWQGVVLAVLSGALASAGAYVLWYSIVKKIDHITASTVQLSVPCLAILGGVIFLGEQLTLLMVIATLIVLCGILMVILTKPRV
;
A
#
# COMPACT_ATOMS: atom_id res chain seq x y z
N LEU A 1 -2.76 -4.64 17.15
CA LEU A 1 -4.21 -4.45 16.99
C LEU A 1 -4.53 -3.53 15.81
N MET A 2 -3.94 -2.33 15.72
CA MET A 2 -4.18 -1.35 14.64
C MET A 2 -3.91 -1.94 13.24
N MET A 3 -2.81 -2.65 13.05
CA MET A 3 -2.47 -3.29 11.78
C MET A 3 -3.48 -4.37 11.37
N LEU A 4 -4.03 -5.08 12.34
CA LEU A 4 -5.05 -6.10 12.08
C LEU A 4 -6.37 -5.45 11.63
N LEU A 5 -6.78 -4.37 12.28
CA LEU A 5 -7.94 -3.57 11.86
C LEU A 5 -7.75 -2.97 10.47
N ALA A 6 -6.56 -2.44 10.19
CA ALA A 6 -6.22 -1.94 8.85
C ALA A 6 -6.31 -3.03 7.78
N GLY A 7 -5.83 -4.25 8.08
CA GLY A 7 -5.93 -5.39 7.18
C GLY A 7 -7.38 -5.82 6.91
N ILE A 8 -8.21 -5.85 7.93
CA ILE A 8 -9.64 -6.14 7.80
C ILE A 8 -10.33 -5.06 6.96
N ALA A 9 -10.09 -3.78 7.25
CA ALA A 9 -10.64 -2.66 6.49
C ALA A 9 -10.21 -2.70 5.01
N TRP A 10 -8.94 -3.03 4.75
CA TRP A 10 -8.43 -3.24 3.40
C TRP A 10 -9.13 -4.41 2.67
N GLY A 11 -9.39 -5.50 3.39
CA GLY A 11 -10.15 -6.64 2.85
C GLY A 11 -11.57 -6.24 2.42
N PHE A 12 -12.31 -5.54 3.27
CA PHE A 12 -13.63 -5.02 2.93
C PHE A 12 -13.60 -4.04 1.76
N TYR A 13 -12.64 -3.11 1.75
CA TYR A 13 -12.43 -2.20 0.62
C TYR A 13 -12.20 -2.95 -0.69
N SER A 14 -11.36 -3.98 -0.67
CA SER A 14 -11.02 -4.78 -1.86
C SER A 14 -12.24 -5.56 -2.39
N ILE A 15 -13.10 -6.07 -1.51
CA ILE A 15 -14.35 -6.74 -1.90
C ILE A 15 -15.32 -5.74 -2.52
N ALA A 16 -15.51 -4.58 -1.89
CA ALA A 16 -16.39 -3.52 -2.41
C ALA A 16 -15.90 -2.99 -3.77
N ALA A 17 -14.59 -2.88 -3.97
CA ALA A 17 -14.00 -2.40 -5.22
C ALA A 17 -14.29 -3.31 -6.43
N LYS A 18 -14.59 -4.59 -6.23
CA LYS A 18 -14.91 -5.54 -7.33
C LYS A 18 -16.15 -5.15 -8.13
N THR A 19 -17.10 -4.46 -7.52
CA THR A 19 -18.36 -4.04 -8.16
C THR A 19 -18.26 -2.71 -8.89
N MET A 20 -17.12 -2.05 -8.83
CA MET A 20 -16.95 -0.68 -9.32
C MET A 20 -16.42 -0.65 -10.75
N GLN A 21 -17.18 -0.05 -11.67
CA GLN A 21 -16.81 0.06 -13.09
C GLN A 21 -15.65 1.03 -13.34
N HIS A 22 -15.52 2.09 -12.52
CA HIS A 22 -14.52 3.16 -12.68
C HIS A 22 -13.57 3.21 -11.46
N ALA A 23 -12.65 2.27 -11.39
CA ALA A 23 -11.75 2.11 -10.25
C ALA A 23 -10.95 3.39 -9.92
N LEU A 24 -10.44 4.11 -10.92
CA LEU A 24 -9.67 5.34 -10.71
C LEU A 24 -10.54 6.46 -10.12
N THR A 25 -11.72 6.70 -10.68
CA THR A 25 -12.65 7.73 -10.19
C THR A 25 -13.12 7.43 -8.77
N ASN A 26 -13.42 6.18 -8.49
CA ASN A 26 -13.85 5.76 -7.15
C ASN A 26 -12.73 5.90 -6.12
N THR A 27 -11.50 5.56 -6.49
CA THR A 27 -10.34 5.78 -5.63
C THR A 27 -10.14 7.26 -5.34
N LEU A 28 -10.23 8.13 -6.36
CA LEU A 28 -10.15 9.58 -6.19
C LEU A 28 -11.24 10.09 -5.23
N SER A 29 -12.48 9.65 -5.42
CA SER A 29 -13.61 10.02 -4.54
C SER A 29 -13.36 9.57 -3.09
N ASN A 30 -12.84 8.37 -2.88
CA ASN A 30 -12.51 7.87 -1.55
C ASN A 30 -11.42 8.71 -0.87
N PHE A 31 -10.39 9.12 -1.60
CA PHE A 31 -9.37 10.03 -1.06
C PHE A 31 -9.93 11.40 -0.70
N ILE A 32 -10.79 11.97 -1.57
CA ILE A 32 -11.46 13.24 -1.28
C ILE A 32 -12.33 13.15 -0.03
N LEU A 33 -13.11 12.07 0.11
CA LEU A 33 -13.98 11.85 1.27
C LEU A 33 -13.16 11.54 2.56
N ALA A 34 -12.00 10.91 2.45
CA ALA A 34 -11.13 10.66 3.59
C ALA A 34 -10.39 11.92 4.06
N THR A 35 -10.14 12.89 3.18
CA THR A 35 -9.38 14.10 3.49
C THR A 35 -9.93 14.88 4.70
N PRO A 36 -11.24 15.18 4.82
CA PRO A 36 -11.75 15.90 5.99
C PRO A 36 -11.56 15.11 7.30
N LEU A 37 -11.68 13.79 7.29
CA LEU A 37 -11.44 12.95 8.47
C LEU A 37 -9.98 13.02 8.92
N VAL A 38 -9.06 12.90 7.96
CA VAL A 38 -7.62 13.02 8.21
C VAL A 38 -7.28 14.43 8.68
N ALA A 39 -7.89 15.47 8.08
CA ALA A 39 -7.68 16.86 8.48
C ALA A 39 -8.12 17.12 9.92
N VAL A 40 -9.27 16.61 10.35
CA VAL A 40 -9.73 16.72 11.75
C VAL A 40 -8.75 16.04 12.70
N PHE A 41 -8.31 14.83 12.37
CA PHE A 41 -7.32 14.10 13.18
C PHE A 41 -5.98 14.84 13.24
N PHE A 42 -5.51 15.40 12.12
CA PHE A 42 -4.30 16.20 12.06
C PHE A 42 -4.39 17.46 12.91
N LEU A 43 -5.52 18.21 12.79
CA LEU A 43 -5.75 19.43 13.58
C LEU A 43 -5.77 19.14 15.07
N TRP A 44 -6.31 18.00 15.49
CA TRP A 44 -6.30 17.56 16.89
C TRP A 44 -4.89 17.37 17.45
N HIS A 45 -3.97 16.84 16.65
CA HIS A 45 -2.58 16.57 17.03
C HIS A 45 -1.62 17.71 16.66
N LEU A 46 -2.12 18.80 16.09
CA LEU A 46 -1.30 19.93 15.64
C LEU A 46 -0.38 20.50 16.73
N PRO A 47 -0.81 20.64 18.01
CA PRO A 47 0.04 21.16 19.07
C PRO A 47 1.27 20.30 19.35
N GLU A 48 1.22 19.02 19.03
CA GLU A 48 2.30 18.04 19.23
C GLU A 48 3.15 17.85 17.97
N SER A 49 2.81 18.53 16.87
CA SER A 49 3.41 18.32 15.56
C SER A 49 4.44 19.40 15.23
N PHE A 50 5.61 18.98 14.76
CA PHE A 50 6.63 19.87 14.20
C PHE A 50 6.49 19.90 12.68
N ILE A 51 6.02 21.02 12.14
CA ILE A 51 5.90 21.21 10.69
C ILE A 51 7.18 21.85 10.16
N THR A 52 7.93 21.10 9.37
CA THR A 52 9.11 21.60 8.66
C THR A 52 8.83 21.69 7.17
N TRP A 53 9.48 22.61 6.48
CA TRP A 53 9.38 22.72 5.02
C TRP A 53 9.76 21.42 4.31
N GLN A 54 10.82 20.77 4.76
CA GLN A 54 11.23 19.47 4.24
C GLN A 54 10.14 18.39 4.43
N GLY A 55 9.50 18.36 5.60
CA GLY A 55 8.39 17.44 5.86
C GLY A 55 7.20 17.68 4.93
N VAL A 56 6.85 18.94 4.67
CA VAL A 56 5.77 19.28 3.71
C VAL A 56 6.13 18.82 2.31
N VAL A 57 7.34 19.10 1.82
CA VAL A 57 7.81 18.66 0.49
C VAL A 57 7.77 17.14 0.37
N LEU A 58 8.28 16.41 1.36
CA LEU A 58 8.27 14.96 1.38
C LEU A 58 6.85 14.38 1.42
N ALA A 59 5.94 15.00 2.18
CA ALA A 59 4.54 14.59 2.24
C ALA A 59 3.84 14.78 0.89
N VAL A 60 4.08 15.91 0.20
CA VAL A 60 3.53 16.16 -1.14
C VAL A 60 4.10 15.17 -2.17
N LEU A 61 5.41 14.93 -2.15
CA LEU A 61 6.04 13.97 -3.06
C LEU A 61 5.52 12.55 -2.81
N SER A 62 5.39 12.14 -1.57
CA SER A 62 4.85 10.84 -1.19
C SER A 62 3.37 10.69 -1.59
N GLY A 63 2.54 11.70 -1.30
CA GLY A 63 1.10 11.64 -1.58
C GLY A 63 0.79 11.79 -3.08
N ALA A 64 1.34 12.81 -3.73
CA ALA A 64 0.99 13.12 -5.11
C ALA A 64 1.74 12.24 -6.12
N LEU A 65 3.07 12.10 -6.00
CA LEU A 65 3.86 11.33 -6.96
C LEU A 65 3.87 9.84 -6.63
N ALA A 66 4.30 9.47 -5.43
CA ALA A 66 4.45 8.07 -5.10
C ALA A 66 3.11 7.36 -4.94
N SER A 67 2.12 7.96 -4.28
CA SER A 67 0.81 7.33 -4.11
C SER A 67 -0.09 7.51 -5.34
N ALA A 68 -0.43 8.73 -5.73
CA ALA A 68 -1.36 8.96 -6.83
C ALA A 68 -0.79 8.46 -8.17
N GLY A 69 0.48 8.73 -8.47
CA GLY A 69 1.16 8.22 -9.67
C GLY A 69 1.20 6.71 -9.72
N ALA A 70 1.51 6.05 -8.59
CA ALA A 70 1.50 4.60 -8.50
C ALA A 70 0.10 3.99 -8.73
N TYR A 71 -0.96 4.62 -8.22
CA TYR A 71 -2.34 4.16 -8.48
C TYR A 71 -2.71 4.26 -9.96
N VAL A 72 -2.38 5.37 -10.63
CA VAL A 72 -2.63 5.51 -12.08
C VAL A 72 -1.91 4.42 -12.86
N LEU A 73 -0.64 4.19 -12.56
CA LEU A 73 0.17 3.14 -13.18
C LEU A 73 -0.42 1.76 -12.89
N TRP A 74 -0.73 1.47 -11.62
CA TRP A 74 -1.31 0.20 -11.21
C TRP A 74 -2.61 -0.11 -11.94
N TYR A 75 -3.55 0.83 -12.02
CA TYR A 75 -4.81 0.63 -12.72
C TYR A 75 -4.65 0.45 -14.24
N SER A 76 -3.61 1.00 -14.83
CA SER A 76 -3.31 0.77 -16.25
C SER A 76 -2.79 -0.64 -16.51
N ILE A 77 -2.10 -1.24 -15.53
CA ILE A 77 -1.46 -2.55 -15.65
C ILE A 77 -2.41 -3.67 -15.20
N VAL A 78 -3.11 -3.48 -14.06
CA VAL A 78 -3.94 -4.54 -13.45
C VAL A 78 -5.03 -5.06 -14.36
N LYS A 79 -5.51 -4.23 -15.29
CA LYS A 79 -6.49 -4.64 -16.31
C LYS A 79 -5.92 -5.63 -17.35
N LYS A 80 -4.60 -5.74 -17.45
CA LYS A 80 -3.90 -6.56 -18.44
C LYS A 80 -3.36 -7.87 -17.87
N ILE A 81 -3.46 -8.06 -16.56
CA ILE A 81 -2.96 -9.23 -15.85
C ILE A 81 -4.11 -9.95 -15.13
N ASP A 82 -3.97 -11.24 -14.94
CA ASP A 82 -4.95 -12.03 -14.19
C ASP A 82 -4.95 -11.69 -12.69
N HIS A 83 -6.07 -11.94 -12.02
CA HIS A 83 -6.26 -11.60 -10.61
C HIS A 83 -5.25 -12.27 -9.66
N ILE A 84 -4.85 -13.51 -9.97
CA ILE A 84 -3.86 -14.24 -9.15
C ILE A 84 -2.51 -13.55 -9.24
N THR A 85 -2.08 -13.20 -10.45
CA THR A 85 -0.83 -12.47 -10.66
C THR A 85 -0.87 -11.09 -9.98
N ALA A 86 -1.98 -10.36 -10.11
CA ALA A 86 -2.13 -9.06 -9.45
C ALA A 86 -1.98 -9.15 -7.92
N SER A 87 -2.67 -10.11 -7.29
CA SER A 87 -2.57 -10.33 -5.84
C SER A 87 -1.16 -10.75 -5.42
N THR A 88 -0.53 -11.63 -6.20
CA THR A 88 0.82 -12.13 -5.91
C THR A 88 1.85 -11.01 -5.96
N VAL A 89 1.76 -10.14 -6.97
CA VAL A 89 2.64 -8.97 -7.09
C VAL A 89 2.47 -8.03 -5.90
N GLN A 90 1.24 -7.79 -5.43
CA GLN A 90 0.99 -6.97 -4.25
C GLN A 90 1.61 -7.54 -2.97
N LEU A 91 1.69 -8.85 -2.82
CA LEU A 91 2.34 -9.48 -1.67
C LEU A 91 3.85 -9.22 -1.60
N SER A 92 4.49 -8.84 -2.72
CA SER A 92 5.92 -8.46 -2.72
C SER A 92 6.19 -7.06 -2.14
N VAL A 93 5.17 -6.22 -1.99
CA VAL A 93 5.31 -4.82 -1.52
C VAL A 93 5.98 -4.73 -0.14
N PRO A 94 5.60 -5.53 0.89
CA PRO A 94 6.29 -5.49 2.18
C PRO A 94 7.79 -5.84 2.08
N CYS A 95 8.14 -6.79 1.22
CA CYS A 95 9.53 -7.19 1.02
C CYS A 95 10.34 -6.04 0.40
N LEU A 96 9.78 -5.37 -0.60
CA LEU A 96 10.41 -4.20 -1.25
C LEU A 96 10.51 -3.01 -0.28
N ALA A 97 9.51 -2.82 0.58
CA ALA A 97 9.54 -1.76 1.61
C ALA A 97 10.66 -1.99 2.62
N ILE A 98 10.85 -3.23 3.10
CA ILE A 98 11.96 -3.58 4.00
C ILE A 98 13.32 -3.34 3.33
N LEU A 99 13.48 -3.77 2.08
CA LEU A 99 14.72 -3.52 1.33
C LEU A 99 14.97 -2.03 1.16
N GLY A 100 13.94 -1.25 0.84
CA GLY A 100 14.04 0.21 0.75
C GLY A 100 14.44 0.86 2.08
N GLY A 101 13.85 0.45 3.20
CA GLY A 101 14.20 0.93 4.53
C GLY A 101 15.66 0.67 4.88
N VAL A 102 16.15 -0.53 4.59
CA VAL A 102 17.57 -0.88 4.82
C VAL A 102 18.51 -0.06 3.94
N ILE A 103 18.23 0.04 2.63
CA ILE A 103 19.13 0.67 1.67
C ILE A 103 19.14 2.19 1.82
N PHE A 104 17.97 2.83 1.94
CA PHE A 104 17.84 4.28 1.92
C PHE A 104 17.83 4.94 3.30
N LEU A 105 17.34 4.23 4.32
CA LEU A 105 17.22 4.76 5.69
C LEU A 105 18.24 4.16 6.65
N GLY A 106 19.02 3.16 6.21
CA GLY A 106 20.02 2.48 7.06
C GLY A 106 19.39 1.69 8.20
N GLU A 107 18.13 1.26 8.04
CA GLU A 107 17.44 0.47 9.06
C GLU A 107 18.14 -0.88 9.28
N GLN A 108 18.23 -1.29 10.55
CA GLN A 108 18.82 -2.58 10.88
C GLN A 108 17.84 -3.72 10.59
N LEU A 109 18.28 -4.71 9.83
CA LEU A 109 17.53 -5.94 9.61
C LEU A 109 17.37 -6.70 10.92
N THR A 110 16.16 -6.77 11.42
CA THR A 110 15.85 -7.63 12.57
C THR A 110 15.55 -9.07 12.11
N LEU A 111 15.82 -10.03 12.98
CA LEU A 111 15.48 -11.43 12.70
C LEU A 111 13.99 -11.61 12.38
N LEU A 112 13.12 -10.86 13.03
CA LEU A 112 11.68 -10.87 12.78
C LEU A 112 11.35 -10.40 11.34
N MET A 113 11.99 -9.34 10.85
CA MET A 113 11.83 -8.88 9.46
C MET A 113 12.26 -9.94 8.46
N VAL A 114 13.38 -10.61 8.69
CA VAL A 114 13.87 -11.69 7.82
C VAL A 114 12.88 -12.85 7.79
N ILE A 115 12.43 -13.32 8.94
CA ILE A 115 11.47 -14.44 9.04
C ILE A 115 10.15 -14.06 8.35
N ALA A 116 9.61 -12.88 8.62
CA ALA A 116 8.37 -12.41 7.99
C ALA A 116 8.50 -12.33 6.46
N THR A 117 9.61 -11.81 5.95
CA THR A 117 9.90 -11.75 4.52
C THR A 117 9.96 -13.15 3.89
N LEU A 118 10.64 -14.11 4.55
CA LEU A 118 10.72 -15.47 4.06
C LEU A 118 9.35 -16.15 4.01
N ILE A 119 8.50 -15.96 5.03
CA ILE A 119 7.13 -16.50 5.05
C ILE A 119 6.32 -15.95 3.87
N VAL A 120 6.38 -14.64 3.62
CA VAL A 120 5.69 -14.02 2.49
C VAL A 120 6.19 -14.56 1.16
N LEU A 121 7.52 -14.62 0.96
CA LEU A 121 8.10 -15.14 -0.28
C LEU A 121 7.77 -16.61 -0.52
N CYS A 122 7.75 -17.44 0.52
CA CYS A 122 7.31 -18.83 0.42
C CYS A 122 5.83 -18.93 0.02
N GLY A 123 4.97 -18.10 0.59
CA GLY A 123 3.55 -18.02 0.19
C GLY A 123 3.38 -17.63 -1.28
N ILE A 124 4.12 -16.62 -1.75
CA ILE A 124 4.14 -16.20 -3.16
C ILE A 124 4.58 -17.35 -4.07
N LEU A 125 5.67 -18.03 -3.69
CA LEU A 125 6.20 -19.15 -4.47
C LEU A 125 5.19 -20.30 -4.55
N MET A 126 4.52 -20.65 -3.46
CA MET A 126 3.47 -21.68 -3.46
C MET A 126 2.34 -21.32 -4.44
N VAL A 127 1.87 -20.06 -4.45
CA VAL A 127 0.81 -19.60 -5.37
C VAL A 127 1.27 -19.73 -6.82
N ILE A 128 2.51 -19.35 -7.12
CA ILE A 128 3.05 -19.44 -8.49
C ILE A 128 3.18 -20.89 -8.96
N LEU A 129 3.64 -21.79 -8.08
CA LEU A 129 3.84 -23.20 -8.42
C LEU A 129 2.51 -23.98 -8.54
N THR A 130 1.47 -23.58 -7.81
CA THR A 130 0.16 -24.24 -7.84
C THR A 130 -0.77 -23.66 -8.90
N LYS A 131 -0.38 -22.59 -9.60
CA LYS A 131 -1.17 -21.97 -10.66
C LYS A 131 -1.37 -22.99 -11.81
N PRO A 132 -2.61 -23.37 -12.15
CA PRO A 132 -2.84 -24.26 -13.30
C PRO A 132 -2.34 -23.55 -14.57
N ARG A 133 -1.53 -24.25 -15.33
CA ARG A 133 -1.12 -23.79 -16.67
C ARG A 133 -2.33 -23.95 -17.60
N VAL A 134 -3.04 -22.85 -17.85
CA VAL A 134 -4.08 -22.78 -18.88
C VAL A 134 -3.45 -22.50 -20.21
#